data_920d7ee45b15fc4b0a978ab5c6d1bd98
#
_entry.id   920d7ee45b15fc4b0a978ab5c6d1bd98
#
_cell.length_a   1.000
_cell.length_b   1.000
_cell.length_c   1.000
_cell.angle_alpha   90.00
_cell.angle_beta   90.00
_cell.angle_gamma   90.00
#
_symmetry.space_group_name_H-M   'P 1'
#
loop_
_entity.id
_entity.type
_entity.pdbx_description
1 polymer ?
#
loop_
_entity_poly.entity_id
_entity_poly.type
_entity_poly.pdbx_seq_one_letter_code
_entity_poly.pdbx_strand_id
1 'polypeptide(L)'
;TDIGWRKKAIRLFQQDNPQHLLDVATGTGDMALLAWKMLKPSQITGIDISEGMMELGRKKIEKEGLTKKIELLQGDSATIKFSNNSFDAVMVAFGVRNFENLENGLAEMLRVLKPGGRLIVLEFSKPRRKAVKSLYNLYMSILAPQVARWFKQNREAYQYLNESANAFPDRHLFTDILKKVGYTQTECTPLSLGICCIYAGRKPE
;
A
#
# COMPACT_ATOMS: atom_id res chain seq x y z
N THR A 1 13.56 -6.29 -6.15
CA THR A 1 13.52 -4.89 -5.66
C THR A 1 12.22 -4.61 -4.94
N ASP A 2 11.09 -4.90 -5.56
CA ASP A 2 9.74 -4.72 -5.02
C ASP A 2 9.50 -5.49 -3.70
N ILE A 3 9.81 -6.78 -3.67
CA ILE A 3 9.73 -7.61 -2.47
C ILE A 3 10.60 -7.04 -1.33
N GLY A 4 11.77 -6.51 -1.66
CA GLY A 4 12.65 -5.87 -0.67
C GLY A 4 12.05 -4.62 -0.04
N TRP A 5 11.33 -3.81 -0.82
CA TRP A 5 10.64 -2.62 -0.33
C TRP A 5 9.44 -2.98 0.55
N ARG A 6 8.62 -3.97 0.12
CA ARG A 6 7.50 -4.50 0.91
C ARG A 6 7.99 -5.05 2.26
N LYS A 7 9.09 -5.82 2.27
CA LYS A 7 9.70 -6.33 3.52
C LYS A 7 10.13 -5.20 4.45
N LYS A 8 10.73 -4.12 3.91
CA LYS A 8 11.11 -2.95 4.73
C LYS A 8 9.91 -2.25 5.32
N ALA A 9 8.84 -2.06 4.54
CA ALA A 9 7.59 -1.47 5.00
C ALA A 9 6.96 -2.31 6.13
N ILE A 10 6.84 -3.61 5.94
CA ILE A 10 6.25 -4.53 6.93
C ILE A 10 7.05 -4.56 8.23
N ARG A 11 8.40 -4.46 8.18
CA ARG A 11 9.24 -4.44 9.39
C ARG A 11 8.89 -3.31 10.35
N LEU A 12 8.35 -2.19 9.88
CA LEU A 12 7.95 -1.08 10.73
C LEU A 12 6.79 -1.43 11.67
N PHE A 13 6.04 -2.50 11.38
CA PHE A 13 4.99 -3.02 12.27
C PHE A 13 5.51 -3.97 13.35
N GLN A 14 6.76 -4.45 13.28
CA GLN A 14 7.26 -5.49 14.20
C GLN A 14 7.22 -5.06 15.67
N GLN A 15 7.47 -3.77 15.94
CA GLN A 15 7.44 -3.24 17.31
C GLN A 15 6.01 -3.13 17.87
N ASP A 16 5.04 -2.92 16.97
CA ASP A 16 3.64 -2.74 17.35
C ASP A 16 2.90 -4.08 17.52
N ASN A 17 3.46 -5.18 16.99
CA ASN A 17 2.89 -6.54 17.02
C ASN A 17 1.38 -6.60 16.72
N PRO A 18 0.93 -6.02 15.59
CA PRO A 18 -0.49 -5.90 15.28
C PRO A 18 -1.14 -7.27 15.09
N GLN A 19 -2.35 -7.46 15.63
CA GLN A 19 -3.11 -8.69 15.52
C GLN A 19 -4.15 -8.66 14.41
N HIS A 20 -4.74 -7.49 14.13
CA HIS A 20 -5.69 -7.28 13.05
C HIS A 20 -5.17 -6.20 12.10
N LEU A 21 -4.77 -6.61 10.89
CA LEU A 21 -4.26 -5.71 9.85
C LEU A 21 -5.28 -5.54 8.74
N LEU A 22 -5.38 -4.32 8.22
CA LEU A 22 -6.08 -4.02 6.98
C LEU A 22 -5.07 -3.72 5.86
N ASP A 23 -5.20 -4.41 4.73
CA ASP A 23 -4.44 -4.16 3.49
C ASP A 23 -5.36 -3.49 2.47
N VAL A 24 -5.23 -2.19 2.28
CA VAL A 24 -6.08 -1.38 1.37
C VAL A 24 -5.46 -1.37 -0.02
N ALA A 25 -6.30 -1.51 -1.04
CA ALA A 25 -5.87 -1.76 -2.42
C ALA A 25 -4.95 -2.98 -2.50
N THR A 26 -5.42 -4.08 -1.90
CA THR A 26 -4.63 -5.32 -1.71
C THR A 26 -4.28 -6.01 -3.03
N GLY A 27 -5.06 -5.77 -4.09
CA GLY A 27 -4.87 -6.37 -5.39
C GLY A 27 -4.88 -7.90 -5.34
N THR A 28 -3.75 -8.52 -5.64
CA THR A 28 -3.57 -9.97 -5.61
C THR A 28 -3.10 -10.52 -4.28
N GLY A 29 -3.19 -9.74 -3.20
CA GLY A 29 -2.89 -10.16 -1.85
C GLY A 29 -1.39 -10.37 -1.54
N ASP A 30 -0.49 -9.90 -2.41
CA ASP A 30 0.95 -10.15 -2.23
C ASP A 30 1.50 -9.46 -0.97
N MET A 31 0.99 -8.26 -0.63
CA MET A 31 1.38 -7.56 0.60
C MET A 31 0.84 -8.28 1.83
N ALA A 32 -0.43 -8.70 1.81
CA ALA A 32 -1.08 -9.47 2.87
C ALA A 32 -0.35 -10.81 3.15
N LEU A 33 -0.05 -11.58 2.09
CA LEU A 33 0.70 -12.84 2.21
C LEU A 33 2.09 -12.63 2.83
N LEU A 34 2.80 -11.61 2.39
CA LEU A 34 4.13 -11.30 2.90
C LEU A 34 4.06 -10.80 4.35
N ALA A 35 3.08 -9.96 4.69
CA ALA A 35 2.86 -9.47 6.05
C ALA A 35 2.55 -10.63 7.00
N TRP A 36 1.69 -11.56 6.59
CA TRP A 36 1.40 -12.73 7.41
C TRP A 36 2.65 -13.59 7.65
N LYS A 37 3.46 -13.82 6.62
CA LYS A 37 4.71 -14.60 6.75
C LYS A 37 5.72 -13.96 7.72
N MET A 38 5.74 -12.62 7.79
CA MET A 38 6.72 -11.88 8.60
C MET A 38 6.25 -11.56 10.02
N LEU A 39 4.96 -11.28 10.21
CA LEU A 39 4.41 -10.78 11.48
C LEU A 39 3.57 -11.84 12.21
N LYS A 40 2.99 -12.82 11.49
CA LYS A 40 2.09 -13.84 12.04
C LYS A 40 0.91 -13.26 12.82
N PRO A 41 0.20 -12.25 12.33
CA PRO A 41 -0.95 -11.68 13.03
C PRO A 41 -2.09 -12.69 13.14
N SER A 42 -3.08 -12.39 13.99
CA SER A 42 -4.27 -13.23 14.12
C SER A 42 -5.09 -13.25 12.84
N GLN A 43 -5.24 -12.08 12.19
CA GLN A 43 -5.98 -11.94 10.94
C GLN A 43 -5.47 -10.77 10.08
N ILE A 44 -5.52 -10.93 8.76
CA ILE A 44 -5.36 -9.86 7.79
C ILE A 44 -6.62 -9.79 6.93
N THR A 45 -7.18 -8.60 6.79
CA THR A 45 -8.25 -8.31 5.84
C THR A 45 -7.67 -7.48 4.70
N GLY A 46 -7.84 -7.91 3.46
CA GLY A 46 -7.50 -7.13 2.27
C GLY A 46 -8.76 -6.59 1.63
N ILE A 47 -8.75 -5.33 1.20
CA ILE A 47 -9.84 -4.75 0.41
C ILE A 47 -9.32 -4.21 -0.92
N ASP A 48 -10.09 -4.41 -1.99
CA ASP A 48 -9.82 -3.86 -3.32
C ASP A 48 -11.13 -3.67 -4.09
N ILE A 49 -11.14 -2.73 -5.03
CA ILE A 49 -12.29 -2.53 -5.94
C ILE A 49 -12.32 -3.59 -7.06
N SER A 50 -11.17 -4.19 -7.38
CA SER A 50 -10.98 -5.14 -8.49
C SER A 50 -11.21 -6.58 -8.03
N GLU A 51 -12.41 -7.08 -8.22
CA GLU A 51 -12.75 -8.49 -7.91
C GLU A 51 -11.85 -9.48 -8.65
N GLY A 52 -11.53 -9.23 -9.93
CA GLY A 52 -10.68 -10.12 -10.71
C GLY A 52 -9.24 -10.23 -10.16
N MET A 53 -8.69 -9.17 -9.56
CA MET A 53 -7.39 -9.25 -8.88
C MET A 53 -7.49 -10.03 -7.58
N MET A 54 -8.56 -9.84 -6.82
CA MET A 54 -8.78 -10.55 -5.57
C MET A 54 -9.03 -12.04 -5.78
N GLU A 55 -9.71 -12.45 -6.86
CA GLU A 55 -9.85 -13.89 -7.19
C GLU A 55 -8.50 -14.58 -7.34
N LEU A 56 -7.54 -13.92 -8.01
CA LEU A 56 -6.18 -14.43 -8.12
C LEU A 56 -5.48 -14.47 -6.76
N GLY A 57 -5.74 -13.48 -5.91
CA GLY A 57 -5.25 -13.42 -4.54
C GLY A 57 -5.79 -14.56 -3.69
N ARG A 58 -7.11 -14.81 -3.73
CA ARG A 58 -7.77 -15.90 -2.98
C ARG A 58 -7.19 -17.27 -3.35
N LYS A 59 -6.93 -17.52 -4.67
CA LYS A 59 -6.26 -18.76 -5.12
C LYS A 59 -4.86 -18.92 -4.54
N LYS A 60 -4.08 -17.82 -4.41
CA LYS A 60 -2.77 -17.87 -3.77
C LYS A 60 -2.89 -18.17 -2.26
N ILE A 61 -3.83 -17.50 -1.58
CA ILE A 61 -4.08 -17.67 -0.14
C ILE A 61 -4.51 -19.10 0.17
N GLU A 62 -5.39 -19.67 -0.66
CA GLU A 62 -5.84 -21.06 -0.56
C GLU A 62 -4.69 -22.05 -0.76
N LYS A 63 -3.87 -21.85 -1.79
CA LYS A 63 -2.67 -22.68 -2.05
C LYS A 63 -1.69 -22.67 -0.87
N GLU A 64 -1.59 -21.56 -0.14
CA GLU A 64 -0.74 -21.43 1.05
C GLU A 64 -1.43 -21.92 2.34
N GLY A 65 -2.69 -22.37 2.28
CA GLY A 65 -3.46 -22.85 3.43
C GLY A 65 -3.85 -21.74 4.42
N LEU A 66 -3.97 -20.49 3.94
CA LEU A 66 -4.13 -19.30 4.78
C LEU A 66 -5.54 -18.70 4.76
N THR A 67 -6.55 -19.40 4.25
CA THR A 67 -7.93 -18.91 4.12
C THR A 67 -8.58 -18.53 5.46
N LYS A 68 -8.13 -19.10 6.57
CA LYS A 68 -8.58 -18.74 7.94
C LYS A 68 -7.81 -17.56 8.53
N LYS A 69 -6.78 -17.06 7.84
CA LYS A 69 -5.86 -16.02 8.33
C LYS A 69 -5.88 -14.76 7.50
N ILE A 70 -6.17 -14.90 6.21
CA ILE A 70 -6.21 -13.79 5.26
C ILE A 70 -7.52 -13.87 4.49
N GLU A 71 -8.32 -12.81 4.57
CA GLU A 71 -9.58 -12.65 3.86
C GLU A 71 -9.46 -11.49 2.88
N LEU A 72 -9.96 -11.66 1.63
CA LEU A 72 -10.02 -10.61 0.63
C LEU A 72 -11.47 -10.26 0.30
N LEU A 73 -11.85 -9.02 0.52
CA LEU A 73 -13.21 -8.49 0.38
C LEU A 73 -13.25 -7.35 -0.64
N GLN A 74 -14.30 -7.30 -1.44
CA GLN A 74 -14.52 -6.15 -2.31
C GLN A 74 -14.86 -4.92 -1.49
N GLY A 75 -14.12 -3.83 -1.69
CA GLY A 75 -14.28 -2.59 -0.95
C GLY A 75 -13.56 -1.42 -1.58
N ASP A 76 -14.09 -0.24 -1.32
CA ASP A 76 -13.52 1.04 -1.76
C ASP A 76 -12.80 1.71 -0.59
N SER A 77 -11.62 2.25 -0.84
CA SER A 77 -10.85 3.05 0.12
C SER A 77 -11.58 4.32 0.57
N ALA A 78 -12.49 4.85 -0.25
CA ALA A 78 -13.29 6.03 0.07
C ALA A 78 -14.45 5.74 1.04
N THR A 79 -14.84 4.46 1.20
CA THR A 79 -15.94 4.01 2.07
C THR A 79 -15.63 2.63 2.65
N ILE A 80 -14.73 2.58 3.62
CA ILE A 80 -14.32 1.32 4.25
C ILE A 80 -15.43 0.78 5.15
N LYS A 81 -15.98 -0.40 4.80
CA LYS A 81 -17.16 -1.01 5.47
C LYS A 81 -16.79 -1.72 6.77
N PHE A 82 -16.01 -1.07 7.61
CA PHE A 82 -15.67 -1.54 8.97
C PHE A 82 -15.94 -0.44 9.99
N SER A 83 -16.22 -0.84 11.23
CA SER A 83 -16.44 0.09 12.33
C SER A 83 -15.18 0.90 12.65
N ASN A 84 -15.35 2.04 13.33
CA ASN A 84 -14.22 2.79 13.87
C ASN A 84 -13.38 1.89 14.79
N ASN A 85 -12.06 2.12 14.80
CA ASN A 85 -11.14 1.45 15.71
C ASN A 85 -11.13 -0.10 15.59
N SER A 86 -11.26 -0.64 14.38
CA SER A 86 -11.31 -2.08 14.12
C SER A 86 -9.92 -2.72 13.93
N PHE A 87 -8.93 -1.97 13.47
CA PHE A 87 -7.64 -2.50 13.08
C PHE A 87 -6.49 -1.92 13.89
N ASP A 88 -5.53 -2.77 14.25
CA ASP A 88 -4.29 -2.35 14.94
C ASP A 88 -3.34 -1.64 13.98
N ALA A 89 -3.38 -2.03 12.69
CA ALA A 89 -2.54 -1.48 11.64
C ALA A 89 -3.26 -1.47 10.30
N VAL A 90 -2.91 -0.46 9.47
CA VAL A 90 -3.34 -0.36 8.07
C VAL A 90 -2.11 -0.26 7.19
N MET A 91 -2.12 -0.99 6.08
CA MET A 91 -1.07 -0.91 5.07
C MET A 91 -1.65 -0.70 3.67
N VAL A 92 -0.90 -0.01 2.82
CA VAL A 92 -1.19 0.18 1.40
C VAL A 92 0.11 0.08 0.62
N ALA A 93 0.14 -0.72 -0.44
CA ALA A 93 1.31 -0.81 -1.30
C ALA A 93 0.96 -0.56 -2.77
N PHE A 94 1.45 0.56 -3.31
CA PHE A 94 1.28 0.97 -4.70
C PHE A 94 -0.18 1.22 -5.13
N GLY A 95 -1.02 1.60 -4.16
CA GLY A 95 -2.46 1.82 -4.37
C GLY A 95 -2.92 3.27 -4.20
N VAL A 96 -2.32 4.03 -3.27
CA VAL A 96 -2.85 5.37 -2.88
C VAL A 96 -2.85 6.40 -4.01
N ARG A 97 -1.95 6.29 -4.99
CA ARG A 97 -1.92 7.18 -6.16
C ARG A 97 -3.14 7.04 -7.06
N ASN A 98 -3.89 5.94 -6.93
CA ASN A 98 -5.08 5.64 -7.71
C ASN A 98 -6.38 6.01 -6.98
N PHE A 99 -6.30 6.56 -5.78
CA PHE A 99 -7.49 6.99 -5.05
C PHE A 99 -8.09 8.22 -5.72
N GLU A 100 -9.38 8.18 -6.01
CA GLU A 100 -10.10 9.30 -6.59
C GLU A 100 -10.05 10.53 -5.68
N ASN A 101 -10.19 10.31 -4.35
CA ASN A 101 -10.00 11.32 -3.33
C ASN A 101 -9.02 10.80 -2.28
N LEU A 102 -7.78 11.27 -2.36
CA LEU A 102 -6.69 10.83 -1.49
C LEU A 102 -6.97 11.16 -0.01
N GLU A 103 -7.42 12.37 0.29
CA GLU A 103 -7.68 12.80 1.67
C GLU A 103 -8.81 11.98 2.30
N ASN A 104 -9.87 11.70 1.54
CA ASN A 104 -10.98 10.89 2.02
C ASN A 104 -10.54 9.44 2.30
N GLY A 105 -9.79 8.81 1.39
CA GLY A 105 -9.26 7.47 1.61
C GLY A 105 -8.35 7.38 2.84
N LEU A 106 -7.49 8.40 3.03
CA LEU A 106 -6.63 8.48 4.23
C LEU A 106 -7.45 8.70 5.51
N ALA A 107 -8.54 9.49 5.45
CA ALA A 107 -9.44 9.72 6.58
C ALA A 107 -10.19 8.43 6.97
N GLU A 108 -10.67 7.65 5.99
CA GLU A 108 -11.30 6.36 6.25
C GLU A 108 -10.32 5.36 6.88
N MET A 109 -9.07 5.31 6.40
CA MET A 109 -8.04 4.49 7.03
C MET A 109 -7.72 4.95 8.46
N LEU A 110 -7.70 6.27 8.72
CA LEU A 110 -7.55 6.81 10.07
C LEU A 110 -8.74 6.42 10.96
N ARG A 111 -9.96 6.49 10.44
CA ARG A 111 -11.18 6.14 11.17
C ARG A 111 -11.16 4.70 11.67
N VAL A 112 -10.79 3.76 10.79
CA VAL A 112 -10.80 2.32 11.13
C VAL A 112 -9.60 1.88 11.95
N LEU A 113 -8.51 2.65 12.00
CA LEU A 113 -7.40 2.41 12.91
C LEU A 113 -7.83 2.59 14.37
N LYS A 114 -7.34 1.75 15.27
CA LYS A 114 -7.41 1.94 16.71
C LYS A 114 -6.53 3.13 17.15
N PRO A 115 -6.84 3.80 18.27
CA PRO A 115 -5.92 4.78 18.87
C PRO A 115 -4.50 4.20 19.00
N GLY A 116 -3.48 4.99 18.69
CA GLY A 116 -2.08 4.54 18.63
C GLY A 116 -1.73 3.64 17.44
N GLY A 117 -2.71 3.16 16.68
CA GLY A 117 -2.51 2.29 15.51
C GLY A 117 -1.71 2.96 14.41
N ARG A 118 -1.00 2.17 13.62
CA ARG A 118 -0.06 2.63 12.60
C ARG A 118 -0.58 2.44 11.18
N LEU A 119 -0.46 3.49 10.36
CA LEU A 119 -0.55 3.44 8.90
C LEU A 119 0.86 3.31 8.31
N ILE A 120 1.03 2.40 7.33
CA ILE A 120 2.20 2.32 6.46
C ILE A 120 1.74 2.37 5.00
N VAL A 121 2.28 3.32 4.25
CA VAL A 121 2.07 3.44 2.80
C VAL A 121 3.40 3.24 2.09
N LEU A 122 3.43 2.33 1.13
CA LEU A 122 4.56 2.13 0.22
C LEU A 122 4.14 2.61 -1.16
N GLU A 123 4.79 3.67 -1.68
CA GLU A 123 4.38 4.23 -2.97
C GLU A 123 5.58 4.77 -3.76
N PHE A 124 5.42 4.84 -5.08
CA PHE A 124 6.42 5.45 -5.95
C PHE A 124 6.60 6.93 -5.63
N SER A 125 7.82 7.41 -5.84
CA SER A 125 8.22 8.77 -5.58
C SER A 125 9.15 9.25 -6.68
N LYS A 126 9.29 10.57 -6.83
CA LYS A 126 10.11 11.18 -7.87
C LYS A 126 11.56 11.31 -7.43
N PRO A 127 12.51 10.65 -8.10
CA PRO A 127 13.92 10.84 -7.79
C PRO A 127 14.35 12.27 -8.11
N ARG A 128 14.90 13.00 -7.14
CA ARG A 128 15.32 14.41 -7.32
C ARG A 128 16.62 14.57 -8.11
N ARG A 129 17.47 13.54 -8.20
CA ARG A 129 18.75 13.61 -8.91
C ARG A 129 18.58 13.25 -10.39
N LYS A 130 19.06 14.14 -11.29
CA LYS A 130 18.96 13.94 -12.77
C LYS A 130 19.54 12.58 -13.23
N ALA A 131 20.65 12.13 -12.64
CA ALA A 131 21.26 10.84 -12.93
C ALA A 131 20.35 9.62 -12.55
N VAL A 132 19.45 9.80 -11.59
CA VAL A 132 18.54 8.73 -11.15
C VAL A 132 17.29 8.68 -12.04
N LYS A 133 16.98 9.76 -12.75
CA LYS A 133 15.83 9.82 -13.67
C LYS A 133 15.98 8.81 -14.83
N SER A 134 17.21 8.60 -15.31
CA SER A 134 17.49 7.59 -16.34
C SER A 134 17.33 6.15 -15.80
N LEU A 135 17.79 5.91 -14.56
CA LEU A 135 17.60 4.65 -13.84
C LEU A 135 16.12 4.40 -13.48
N TYR A 136 15.38 5.46 -13.18
CA TYR A 136 13.93 5.39 -12.97
C TYR A 136 13.20 4.97 -14.25
N ASN A 137 13.54 5.55 -15.38
CA ASN A 137 12.97 5.17 -16.68
C ASN A 137 13.32 3.71 -17.04
N LEU A 138 14.55 3.26 -16.74
CA LEU A 138 14.96 1.87 -16.92
C LEU A 138 14.21 0.93 -15.96
N TYR A 139 14.05 1.32 -14.70
CA TYR A 139 13.29 0.54 -13.70
C TYR A 139 11.81 0.44 -14.10
N MET A 140 11.20 1.53 -14.54
CA MET A 140 9.84 1.53 -15.04
C MET A 140 9.70 0.68 -16.31
N SER A 141 10.74 0.62 -17.18
CA SER A 141 10.77 -0.26 -18.35
C SER A 141 10.88 -1.75 -17.98
N ILE A 142 11.43 -2.08 -16.81
CA ILE A 142 11.50 -3.45 -16.28
C ILE A 142 10.18 -3.85 -15.59
N LEU A 143 9.52 -2.92 -14.89
CA LEU A 143 8.21 -3.15 -14.27
C LEU A 143 7.08 -3.22 -15.30
N ALA A 144 7.17 -2.42 -16.37
CA ALA A 144 6.15 -2.40 -17.42
C ALA A 144 5.86 -3.79 -18.02
N PRO A 145 6.85 -4.65 -18.32
CA PRO A 145 6.58 -6.00 -18.81
C PRO A 145 5.92 -6.91 -17.77
N GLN A 146 6.20 -6.72 -16.48
CA GLN A 146 5.56 -7.52 -15.42
C GLN A 146 4.10 -7.10 -15.21
N VAL A 147 3.82 -5.81 -15.27
CA VAL A 147 2.45 -5.27 -15.23
C VAL A 147 1.72 -5.63 -16.55
N ALA A 148 2.38 -5.51 -17.71
CA ALA A 148 1.81 -5.86 -19.00
C ALA A 148 1.51 -7.38 -19.16
N ARG A 149 2.29 -8.28 -18.52
CA ARG A 149 1.98 -9.72 -18.47
C ARG A 149 0.67 -10.01 -17.71
N TRP A 150 0.28 -9.13 -16.79
CA TRP A 150 -0.97 -9.22 -16.04
C TRP A 150 -2.16 -8.63 -16.81
N PHE A 151 -1.93 -7.58 -17.57
CA PHE A 151 -2.94 -6.86 -18.35
C PHE A 151 -2.78 -7.10 -19.86
N LYS A 152 -2.53 -8.31 -20.31
CA LYS A 152 -2.51 -8.77 -21.73
C LYS A 152 -2.73 -7.68 -22.81
N GLN A 153 -2.06 -6.60 -22.77
CA GLN A 153 -2.05 -5.36 -23.58
C GLN A 153 -2.07 -4.13 -22.68
N ASN A 154 -1.01 -3.26 -22.70
CA ASN A 154 -1.31 -1.89 -23.04
C ASN A 154 -0.17 -0.92 -22.74
N ARG A 155 0.24 -0.22 -23.78
CA ARG A 155 0.98 1.04 -23.72
C ARG A 155 0.24 2.07 -22.84
N GLU A 156 -1.08 2.00 -22.79
CA GLU A 156 -1.97 2.82 -21.92
C GLU A 156 -1.75 2.56 -20.42
N ALA A 157 -1.58 1.31 -19.98
CA ALA A 157 -1.32 1.00 -18.58
C ALA A 157 0.04 1.56 -18.12
N TYR A 158 1.03 1.61 -19.03
CA TYR A 158 2.34 2.22 -18.75
C TYR A 158 2.25 3.76 -18.67
N GLN A 159 1.50 4.37 -19.60
CA GLN A 159 1.22 5.81 -19.55
C GLN A 159 0.49 6.18 -18.26
N TYR A 160 -0.56 5.45 -17.91
CA TYR A 160 -1.31 5.64 -16.68
C TYR A 160 -0.43 5.52 -15.42
N LEU A 161 0.47 4.51 -15.36
CA LEU A 161 1.40 4.35 -14.25
C LEU A 161 2.35 5.57 -14.13
N ASN A 162 2.87 6.06 -15.26
CA ASN A 162 3.73 7.24 -15.27
C ASN A 162 2.97 8.52 -14.88
N GLU A 163 1.78 8.71 -15.41
CA GLU A 163 0.94 9.88 -15.12
C GLU A 163 0.50 9.90 -13.66
N SER A 164 0.00 8.78 -13.13
CA SER A 164 -0.43 8.67 -11.74
C SER A 164 0.74 8.85 -10.76
N ALA A 165 1.91 8.26 -11.05
CA ALA A 165 3.10 8.45 -10.23
C ALA A 165 3.64 9.89 -10.30
N ASN A 166 3.48 10.56 -11.45
CA ASN A 166 3.86 11.97 -11.60
C ASN A 166 2.86 12.94 -10.96
N ALA A 167 1.59 12.61 -10.90
CA ALA A 167 0.57 13.41 -10.23
C ALA A 167 0.60 13.24 -8.70
N PHE A 168 1.11 12.12 -8.19
CA PHE A 168 1.11 11.81 -6.77
C PHE A 168 1.92 12.83 -5.96
N PRO A 169 1.35 13.39 -4.86
CA PRO A 169 2.03 14.31 -3.95
C PRO A 169 3.02 13.53 -3.09
N ASP A 170 4.27 13.42 -3.53
CA ASP A 170 5.27 12.59 -2.87
C ASP A 170 6.01 13.31 -1.71
N ARG A 171 6.67 12.54 -0.85
CA ARG A 171 7.54 12.97 0.25
C ARG A 171 6.82 13.89 1.25
N HIS A 172 7.36 15.12 1.46
CA HIS A 172 6.80 16.06 2.43
C HIS A 172 5.35 16.48 2.08
N LEU A 173 5.01 16.58 0.81
CA LEU A 173 3.65 16.87 0.39
C LEU A 173 2.67 15.80 0.89
N PHE A 174 3.04 14.52 0.80
CA PHE A 174 2.20 13.45 1.29
C PHE A 174 2.17 13.40 2.84
N THR A 175 3.30 13.62 3.51
CA THR A 175 3.30 13.69 4.99
C THR A 175 2.50 14.87 5.51
N ASP A 176 2.46 15.99 4.79
CA ASP A 176 1.64 17.14 5.16
C ASP A 176 0.13 16.86 4.97
N ILE A 177 -0.23 16.08 3.93
CA ILE A 177 -1.60 15.57 3.79
C ILE A 177 -1.95 14.62 4.94
N LEU A 178 -1.06 13.71 5.34
CA LEU A 178 -1.28 12.84 6.50
C LEU A 178 -1.56 13.65 7.77
N LYS A 179 -0.76 14.70 8.04
CA LYS A 179 -0.97 15.60 9.19
C LYS A 179 -2.31 16.33 9.11
N LYS A 180 -2.65 16.86 7.93
CA LYS A 180 -3.93 17.54 7.68
C LYS A 180 -5.13 16.63 7.97
N VAL A 181 -5.04 15.35 7.61
CA VAL A 181 -6.08 14.33 7.87
C VAL A 181 -6.17 13.97 9.35
N GLY A 182 -5.11 14.19 10.14
CA GLY A 182 -5.09 13.95 11.58
C GLY A 182 -4.10 12.89 12.06
N TYR A 183 -3.24 12.38 11.18
CA TYR A 183 -2.16 11.48 11.59
C TYR A 183 -1.06 12.26 12.34
N THR A 184 -0.52 11.62 13.37
CA THR A 184 0.65 12.08 14.14
C THR A 184 1.88 11.25 13.80
N GLN A 185 3.06 11.66 14.27
CA GLN A 185 4.33 10.95 14.06
C GLN A 185 4.53 10.56 12.58
N THR A 186 4.26 11.51 11.67
CA THR A 186 4.35 11.25 10.24
C THR A 186 5.79 11.27 9.77
N GLU A 187 6.19 10.23 9.04
CA GLU A 187 7.55 10.04 8.53
C GLU A 187 7.54 9.67 7.04
N CYS A 188 8.62 10.00 6.35
CA CYS A 188 8.88 9.58 4.98
C CYS A 188 10.30 9.03 4.86
N THR A 189 10.42 7.75 4.55
CA THR A 189 11.70 7.06 4.34
C THR A 189 11.89 6.76 2.85
N PRO A 190 12.81 7.46 2.15
CA PRO A 190 13.09 7.18 0.74
C PRO A 190 13.84 5.87 0.58
N LEU A 191 13.47 5.11 -0.45
CA LEU A 191 14.09 3.85 -0.85
C LEU A 191 14.69 3.98 -2.25
N SER A 192 15.77 3.22 -2.51
CA SER A 192 16.40 3.13 -3.84
C SER A 192 16.60 4.49 -4.51
N LEU A 193 17.34 5.39 -3.83
CA LEU A 193 17.65 6.75 -4.29
C LEU A 193 16.38 7.64 -4.47
N GLY A 194 15.27 7.25 -3.85
CA GLY A 194 14.01 8.01 -3.87
C GLY A 194 13.06 7.64 -5.02
N ILE A 195 13.23 6.47 -5.62
CA ILE A 195 12.28 5.92 -6.60
C ILE A 195 10.98 5.48 -5.91
N CYS A 196 11.08 5.09 -4.65
CA CYS A 196 9.97 4.68 -3.81
C CYS A 196 10.14 5.31 -2.43
N CYS A 197 9.04 5.54 -1.72
CA CYS A 197 9.05 5.97 -0.32
C CYS A 197 8.15 5.07 0.52
N ILE A 198 8.57 4.84 1.75
CA ILE A 198 7.68 4.37 2.81
C ILE A 198 7.24 5.61 3.59
N TYR A 199 5.93 5.73 3.75
CA TYR A 199 5.33 6.74 4.61
C TYR A 199 4.71 6.04 5.82
N ALA A 200 4.89 6.61 6.98
CA ALA A 200 4.29 6.14 8.22
C ALA A 200 3.49 7.26 8.88
N GLY A 201 2.48 6.90 9.63
CA GLY A 201 1.71 7.81 10.48
C GLY A 201 1.02 7.00 11.57
N ARG A 202 0.67 7.65 12.69
CA ARG A 202 -0.10 7.04 13.76
C ARG A 202 -1.43 7.76 13.97
N LYS A 203 -2.45 7.00 14.32
CA LYS A 203 -3.65 7.58 14.89
C LYS A 203 -3.32 8.13 16.28
N PRO A 204 -3.76 9.35 16.63
CA PRO A 204 -3.67 9.85 18.00
C PRO A 204 -4.29 8.87 19.02
N GLU A 205 -3.79 8.94 20.28
CA GLU A 205 -4.36 8.19 21.40
C GLU A 205 -5.82 8.61 21.68
#